data_a3d80320cc14f52bf831eae2e8af8ece
#
_entry.id   a3d80320cc14f52bf831eae2e8af8ece
#
_cell.length_a   1.000
_cell.length_b   1.000
_cell.length_c   1.000
_cell.angle_alpha   90.00
_cell.angle_beta   90.00
_cell.angle_gamma   90.00
#
_symmetry.space_group_name_H-M   'P 1'
#
loop_
_entity.id
_entity.type
_entity.pdbx_description
1 polymer ?
#
loop_
_entity_poly.entity_id
_entity_poly.type
_entity_poly.pdbx_seq_one_letter_code
_entity_poly.pdbx_strand_id
1 'polypeptide(L)'
;MRGSWQERFAEASDVLKSEKHQRTVVRVLDLEIGGSDFITMAGPCSVETEHQILSTAHHVRKLGAQILRGGAFKPRSSPYAFQGHGLAGLKMLAQARAETGLAIVTEVMSEDAVPLVAEYADILQIGSRSMENFTLLEAAAKSGKPILLKRGMMATIGDLLKSAQIVLENGNPNVILCERGIRTFDATLRNTFDVAAIALLKQISHLPVIADPSHACGHRELVPALARIGVAAGADGIIVEVHPNPEKAWSDGEQSLDFAEFAEMMATLEPYIALRQIAISRTLETVG
;
A
#
# COMPACT_ATOMS: atom_id res chain seq x y z
N MET A 1 -16.46 19.49 -24.94
CA MET A 1 -15.38 18.48 -25.03
C MET A 1 -14.75 18.37 -23.65
N ARG A 2 -14.51 17.18 -23.11
CA ARG A 2 -13.76 17.01 -21.87
C ARG A 2 -12.29 17.20 -22.22
N GLY A 3 -11.59 18.16 -21.59
CA GLY A 3 -10.15 18.39 -21.80
C GLY A 3 -9.31 17.10 -21.56
N SER A 4 -8.05 17.13 -22.00
CA SER A 4 -7.10 16.02 -21.76
C SER A 4 -6.90 15.76 -20.27
N TRP A 5 -6.39 14.57 -19.91
CA TRP A 5 -6.06 14.28 -18.52
C TRP A 5 -5.00 15.23 -17.95
N GLN A 6 -4.05 15.69 -18.79
CA GLN A 6 -3.04 16.68 -18.46
C GLN A 6 -3.68 18.03 -18.07
N GLU A 7 -4.69 18.48 -18.81
CA GLU A 7 -5.43 19.71 -18.46
C GLU A 7 -6.24 19.55 -17.17
N ARG A 8 -6.84 18.36 -16.96
CA ARG A 8 -7.66 18.10 -15.77
C ARG A 8 -6.86 17.99 -14.48
N PHE A 9 -5.60 17.55 -14.55
CA PHE A 9 -4.71 17.35 -13.41
C PHE A 9 -3.42 18.19 -13.55
N ALA A 10 -3.53 19.40 -14.09
CA ALA A 10 -2.38 20.28 -14.32
C ALA A 10 -1.55 20.58 -13.06
N GLU A 11 -2.17 20.59 -11.88
CA GLU A 11 -1.50 20.78 -10.57
C GLU A 11 -0.70 19.55 -10.11
N ALA A 12 -0.73 18.45 -10.86
CA ALA A 12 0.00 17.22 -10.58
C ALA A 12 0.71 16.72 -11.85
N SER A 13 1.28 17.62 -12.63
CA SER A 13 1.86 17.33 -13.97
C SER A 13 2.99 16.33 -13.90
N ASP A 14 3.84 16.37 -12.86
CA ASP A 14 5.01 15.50 -12.73
C ASP A 14 4.65 14.06 -12.37
N VAL A 15 3.42 13.84 -11.87
CA VAL A 15 2.88 12.50 -11.57
C VAL A 15 2.30 11.84 -12.81
N LEU A 16 1.97 12.62 -13.86
CA LEU A 16 1.34 12.11 -15.07
C LEU A 16 2.37 11.54 -16.04
N LYS A 17 1.93 10.56 -16.84
CA LYS A 17 2.73 10.06 -17.96
C LYS A 17 3.01 11.16 -18.97
N SER A 18 4.22 11.17 -19.47
CA SER A 18 4.68 12.03 -20.58
C SER A 18 5.41 11.17 -21.62
N GLU A 19 5.69 11.72 -22.78
CA GLU A 19 6.49 11.02 -23.82
C GLU A 19 7.83 10.49 -23.27
N LYS A 20 8.43 11.20 -22.31
CA LYS A 20 9.73 10.87 -21.72
C LYS A 20 9.64 10.00 -20.47
N HIS A 21 8.47 9.95 -19.83
CA HIS A 21 8.31 9.27 -18.54
C HIS A 21 7.00 8.48 -18.51
N GLN A 22 7.07 7.23 -18.91
CA GLN A 22 5.92 6.33 -19.04
C GLN A 22 5.71 5.45 -17.79
N ARG A 23 6.77 5.21 -17.02
CA ARG A 23 6.73 4.26 -15.90
C ARG A 23 7.80 4.59 -14.86
N THR A 24 7.44 4.53 -13.61
CA THR A 24 8.37 4.53 -12.47
C THR A 24 8.45 3.13 -11.88
N VAL A 25 9.68 2.69 -11.62
CA VAL A 25 9.97 1.47 -10.87
C VAL A 25 10.62 1.88 -9.56
N VAL A 26 9.93 1.63 -8.45
CA VAL A 26 10.42 1.94 -7.10
C VAL A 26 11.19 0.74 -6.58
N ARG A 27 12.47 0.94 -6.28
CA ARG A 27 13.35 -0.11 -5.76
C ARG A 27 13.34 -0.14 -4.23
N VAL A 28 13.14 -1.33 -3.67
CA VAL A 28 13.14 -1.61 -2.23
C VAL A 28 13.93 -2.88 -2.00
N LEU A 29 15.14 -2.79 -1.46
CA LEU A 29 16.10 -3.88 -1.42
C LEU A 29 16.32 -4.44 -2.84
N ASP A 30 16.04 -5.71 -3.05
CA ASP A 30 16.08 -6.42 -4.34
C ASP A 30 14.76 -6.42 -5.12
N LEU A 31 13.72 -5.76 -4.59
CA LEU A 31 12.37 -5.72 -5.18
C LEU A 31 12.19 -4.52 -6.11
N GLU A 32 11.40 -4.71 -7.17
CA GLU A 32 11.02 -3.68 -8.13
C GLU A 32 9.49 -3.48 -8.15
N ILE A 33 8.99 -2.51 -7.36
CA ILE A 33 7.56 -2.17 -7.33
C ILE A 33 7.22 -1.32 -8.55
N GLY A 34 6.23 -1.76 -9.33
CA GLY A 34 5.94 -1.17 -10.63
C GLY A 34 6.77 -1.80 -11.75
N GLY A 35 7.65 -2.77 -11.47
CA GLY A 35 8.35 -3.63 -12.42
C GLY A 35 7.44 -4.72 -13.02
N SER A 36 8.06 -5.78 -13.57
CA SER A 36 7.34 -6.94 -14.10
C SER A 36 6.62 -7.72 -13.01
N ASP A 37 7.21 -7.76 -11.81
CA ASP A 37 6.73 -8.60 -10.72
C ASP A 37 5.50 -8.02 -10.06
N PHE A 38 4.66 -8.89 -9.55
CA PHE A 38 3.52 -8.52 -8.71
C PHE A 38 3.94 -8.56 -7.25
N ILE A 39 3.74 -7.47 -6.51
CA ILE A 39 4.20 -7.32 -5.14
C ILE A 39 3.06 -7.59 -4.15
N THR A 40 3.28 -8.51 -3.23
CA THR A 40 2.37 -8.77 -2.11
C THR A 40 2.96 -8.23 -0.82
N MET A 41 2.27 -7.26 -0.21
CA MET A 41 2.54 -6.73 1.12
C MET A 41 1.54 -7.36 2.08
N ALA A 42 1.99 -8.10 3.09
CA ALA A 42 1.11 -8.81 4.01
C ALA A 42 1.62 -8.72 5.45
N GLY A 43 0.70 -8.73 6.42
CA GLY A 43 1.01 -8.69 7.84
C GLY A 43 -0.11 -8.07 8.66
N PRO A 44 0.06 -7.95 10.00
CA PRO A 44 -1.03 -7.53 10.87
C PRO A 44 -1.33 -6.03 10.76
N CYS A 45 -2.53 -5.63 11.15
CA CYS A 45 -2.91 -4.22 11.26
C CYS A 45 -1.97 -3.47 12.22
N SER A 46 -1.73 -4.05 13.40
CA SER A 46 -0.79 -3.54 14.41
C SER A 46 0.23 -4.60 14.83
N VAL A 47 1.43 -4.15 15.17
CA VAL A 47 2.41 -4.98 15.89
C VAL A 47 1.96 -5.08 17.33
N GLU A 48 1.63 -6.30 17.79
CA GLU A 48 1.04 -6.52 19.11
C GLU A 48 2.01 -7.22 20.07
N THR A 49 2.60 -8.31 19.63
CA THR A 49 3.60 -9.07 20.39
C THR A 49 4.70 -9.57 19.45
N GLU A 50 5.86 -9.87 19.99
CA GLU A 50 6.96 -10.47 19.23
C GLU A 50 6.51 -11.78 18.57
N HIS A 51 5.83 -12.66 19.30
CA HIS A 51 5.31 -13.90 18.75
C HIS A 51 4.33 -13.69 17.60
N GLN A 52 3.42 -12.73 17.73
CA GLN A 52 2.43 -12.41 16.69
C GLN A 52 3.13 -11.97 15.41
N ILE A 53 4.06 -11.00 15.48
CA ILE A 53 4.68 -10.45 14.29
C ILE A 53 5.65 -11.45 13.63
N LEU A 54 6.44 -12.19 14.40
CA LEU A 54 7.36 -13.18 13.87
C LEU A 54 6.64 -14.36 13.23
N SER A 55 5.62 -14.93 13.90
CA SER A 55 4.82 -16.01 13.32
C SER A 55 4.11 -15.59 12.03
N THR A 56 3.59 -14.34 12.00
CA THR A 56 2.98 -13.79 10.78
C THR A 56 4.02 -13.60 9.67
N ALA A 57 5.19 -13.01 9.97
CA ALA A 57 6.24 -12.78 9.01
C ALA A 57 6.71 -14.09 8.34
N HIS A 58 7.00 -15.12 9.13
CA HIS A 58 7.38 -16.43 8.60
C HIS A 58 6.28 -17.04 7.73
N HIS A 59 5.02 -16.94 8.15
CA HIS A 59 3.89 -17.49 7.42
C HIS A 59 3.71 -16.79 6.06
N VAL A 60 3.63 -15.46 6.05
CA VAL A 60 3.40 -14.72 4.81
C VAL A 60 4.59 -14.84 3.84
N ARG A 61 5.83 -14.87 4.37
CA ARG A 61 7.03 -15.13 3.56
C ARG A 61 6.97 -16.46 2.83
N LYS A 62 6.60 -17.52 3.56
CA LYS A 62 6.47 -18.89 2.99
C LYS A 62 5.46 -18.94 1.84
N LEU A 63 4.45 -18.10 1.87
CA LEU A 63 3.39 -18.02 0.86
C LEU A 63 3.64 -16.96 -0.23
N GLY A 64 4.86 -16.42 -0.31
CA GLY A 64 5.28 -15.57 -1.41
C GLY A 64 5.06 -14.08 -1.21
N ALA A 65 4.70 -13.61 -0.01
CA ALA A 65 4.79 -12.18 0.28
C ALA A 65 6.25 -11.72 0.28
N GLN A 66 6.49 -10.51 -0.21
CA GLN A 66 7.82 -9.90 -0.31
C GLN A 66 8.01 -8.79 0.72
N ILE A 67 6.94 -8.19 1.22
CA ILE A 67 6.96 -7.05 2.13
C ILE A 67 6.07 -7.35 3.34
N LEU A 68 6.64 -7.20 4.54
CA LEU A 68 5.89 -7.26 5.79
C LEU A 68 5.28 -5.88 6.09
N ARG A 69 3.96 -5.84 6.24
CA ARG A 69 3.26 -4.65 6.74
C ARG A 69 2.91 -4.84 8.22
N GLY A 70 2.98 -3.76 8.99
CA GLY A 70 2.56 -3.76 10.40
C GLY A 70 2.67 -2.37 10.99
N GLY A 71 1.64 -1.91 11.71
CA GLY A 71 1.65 -0.61 12.36
C GLY A 71 2.37 -0.66 13.71
N ALA A 72 3.54 -0.01 13.82
CA ALA A 72 4.22 0.21 15.10
C ALA A 72 3.57 1.36 15.89
N PHE A 73 2.99 2.32 15.17
CA PHE A 73 2.16 3.42 15.69
C PHE A 73 0.75 3.28 15.12
N LYS A 74 -0.27 3.67 15.89
CA LYS A 74 -1.68 3.51 15.47
C LYS A 74 -2.46 4.81 15.67
N PRO A 75 -2.99 5.42 14.58
CA PRO A 75 -3.89 6.55 14.70
C PRO A 75 -5.23 6.09 15.28
N ARG A 76 -5.63 6.65 16.41
CA ARG A 76 -6.89 6.30 17.09
C ARG A 76 -7.73 7.55 17.35
N SER A 77 -9.04 7.40 17.21
CA SER A 77 -10.00 8.44 17.62
C SER A 77 -10.19 8.51 19.14
N SER A 78 -9.84 7.44 19.85
CA SER A 78 -9.90 7.38 21.33
C SER A 78 -8.49 7.30 21.92
N PRO A 79 -8.14 8.15 22.91
CA PRO A 79 -6.85 8.06 23.60
C PRO A 79 -6.71 6.80 24.46
N TYR A 80 -7.81 6.11 24.75
CA TYR A 80 -7.82 4.86 25.53
C TYR A 80 -7.60 3.61 24.65
N ALA A 81 -7.66 3.72 23.33
CA ALA A 81 -7.39 2.61 22.44
C ALA A 81 -5.87 2.37 22.31
N PHE A 82 -5.48 1.16 21.93
CA PHE A 82 -4.08 0.80 21.72
C PHE A 82 -3.41 1.74 20.69
N GLN A 83 -2.39 2.46 21.12
CA GLN A 83 -1.69 3.48 20.30
C GLN A 83 -0.51 2.91 19.51
N GLY A 84 -0.24 1.60 19.63
CA GLY A 84 0.98 0.97 19.10
C GLY A 84 2.11 0.92 20.14
N HIS A 85 3.14 0.15 19.82
CA HIS A 85 4.33 -0.01 20.69
C HIS A 85 5.46 0.96 20.37
N GLY A 86 5.27 1.85 19.38
CA GLY A 86 6.29 2.82 18.99
C GLY A 86 7.64 2.16 18.66
N LEU A 87 8.73 2.63 19.29
CA LEU A 87 10.05 2.08 19.04
C LEU A 87 10.16 0.57 19.31
N ALA A 88 9.47 0.04 20.32
CA ALA A 88 9.48 -1.41 20.55
C ALA A 88 8.85 -2.17 19.38
N GLY A 89 7.76 -1.66 18.81
CA GLY A 89 7.15 -2.23 17.61
C GLY A 89 8.05 -2.16 16.38
N LEU A 90 8.79 -1.06 16.20
CA LEU A 90 9.77 -0.93 15.13
C LEU A 90 10.91 -1.95 15.27
N LYS A 91 11.40 -2.19 16.48
CA LYS A 91 12.41 -3.22 16.74
C LYS A 91 11.92 -4.63 16.46
N MET A 92 10.66 -4.94 16.79
CA MET A 92 10.05 -6.23 16.45
C MET A 92 9.92 -6.42 14.93
N LEU A 93 9.58 -5.37 14.18
CA LEU A 93 9.58 -5.40 12.70
C LEU A 93 10.99 -5.64 12.16
N ALA A 94 12.01 -4.96 12.68
CA ALA A 94 13.40 -5.15 12.27
C ALA A 94 13.89 -6.58 12.54
N GLN A 95 13.50 -7.17 13.67
CA GLN A 95 13.79 -8.58 13.97
C GLN A 95 13.12 -9.50 12.93
N ALA A 96 11.83 -9.28 12.63
CA ALA A 96 11.12 -10.05 11.62
C ALA A 96 11.80 -9.95 10.23
N ARG A 97 12.30 -8.75 9.85
CA ARG A 97 13.12 -8.59 8.64
C ARG A 97 14.40 -9.41 8.68
N ALA A 98 15.11 -9.38 9.80
CA ALA A 98 16.37 -10.12 9.94
C ALA A 98 16.19 -11.63 9.81
N GLU A 99 15.05 -12.17 10.30
CA GLU A 99 14.75 -13.60 10.26
C GLU A 99 14.18 -14.07 8.91
N THR A 100 13.43 -13.20 8.20
CA THR A 100 12.68 -13.62 7.01
C THR A 100 13.17 -13.03 5.69
N GLY A 101 13.95 -11.95 5.75
CA GLY A 101 14.35 -11.17 4.58
C GLY A 101 13.23 -10.32 3.95
N LEU A 102 12.04 -10.25 4.58
CA LEU A 102 10.96 -9.37 4.12
C LEU A 102 11.35 -7.91 4.26
N ALA A 103 11.11 -7.09 3.25
CA ALA A 103 11.15 -5.65 3.41
C ALA A 103 10.04 -5.18 4.36
N ILE A 104 10.19 -4.01 4.98
CA ILE A 104 9.21 -3.49 5.96
C ILE A 104 8.52 -2.26 5.41
N VAL A 105 7.18 -2.26 5.46
CA VAL A 105 6.35 -1.07 5.32
C VAL A 105 5.59 -0.80 6.63
N THR A 106 5.75 0.39 7.19
CA THR A 106 5.03 0.82 8.40
C THR A 106 4.62 2.28 8.32
N GLU A 107 3.54 2.61 9.01
CA GLU A 107 2.95 3.96 8.97
C GLU A 107 3.77 4.94 9.80
N VAL A 108 4.04 6.12 9.24
CA VAL A 108 4.54 7.30 9.93
C VAL A 108 3.41 8.31 10.11
N MET A 109 3.26 8.87 11.31
CA MET A 109 2.09 9.66 11.69
C MET A 109 2.35 11.14 11.91
N SER A 110 3.62 11.53 12.11
CA SER A 110 4.03 12.92 12.34
C SER A 110 5.42 13.17 11.76
N GLU A 111 5.72 14.42 11.50
CA GLU A 111 7.01 14.88 10.99
C GLU A 111 8.17 14.46 11.90
N ASP A 112 8.01 14.66 13.20
CA ASP A 112 9.02 14.31 14.21
C ASP A 112 9.31 12.81 14.28
N ALA A 113 8.33 11.96 13.88
CA ALA A 113 8.53 10.52 13.86
C ALA A 113 9.24 10.00 12.60
N VAL A 114 9.33 10.82 11.53
CA VAL A 114 9.93 10.40 10.26
C VAL A 114 11.35 9.88 10.42
N PRO A 115 12.30 10.56 11.09
CA PRO A 115 13.66 10.07 11.23
C PRO A 115 13.72 8.70 11.92
N LEU A 116 12.96 8.54 13.01
CA LEU A 116 12.91 7.29 13.77
C LEU A 116 12.32 6.15 12.93
N VAL A 117 11.19 6.37 12.26
CA VAL A 117 10.54 5.32 11.46
C VAL A 117 11.41 4.94 10.26
N ALA A 118 12.06 5.92 9.62
CA ALA A 118 12.94 5.71 8.47
C ALA A 118 14.20 4.87 8.80
N GLU A 119 14.65 4.86 10.05
CA GLU A 119 15.75 4.00 10.50
C GLU A 119 15.39 2.51 10.41
N TYR A 120 14.12 2.17 10.67
CA TYR A 120 13.67 0.77 10.77
C TYR A 120 12.91 0.30 9.53
N ALA A 121 12.19 1.21 8.84
CA ALA A 121 11.36 0.88 7.69
C ALA A 121 12.13 0.98 6.36
N ASP A 122 11.74 0.15 5.40
CA ASP A 122 12.21 0.21 4.02
C ASP A 122 11.27 1.06 3.14
N ILE A 123 9.99 1.14 3.53
CA ILE A 123 8.96 1.98 2.92
C ILE A 123 8.21 2.72 4.03
N LEU A 124 8.06 4.03 3.91
CA LEU A 124 7.20 4.82 4.79
C LEU A 124 5.76 4.81 4.25
N GLN A 125 4.80 4.35 5.05
CA GLN A 125 3.39 4.47 4.69
C GLN A 125 2.84 5.79 5.22
N ILE A 126 2.23 6.58 4.32
CA ILE A 126 1.36 7.70 4.69
C ILE A 126 -0.08 7.19 4.71
N GLY A 127 -0.67 7.18 5.88
CA GLY A 127 -2.04 6.70 6.09
C GLY A 127 -3.08 7.60 5.44
N SER A 128 -4.26 7.05 5.15
CA SER A 128 -5.36 7.76 4.49
C SER A 128 -5.81 9.04 5.21
N ARG A 129 -5.67 9.08 6.54
CA ARG A 129 -6.01 10.28 7.33
C ARG A 129 -4.98 11.39 7.21
N SER A 130 -3.76 11.03 6.81
CA SER A 130 -2.61 11.94 6.71
C SER A 130 -2.23 12.22 5.25
N MET A 131 -3.04 11.76 4.27
CA MET A 131 -2.73 11.91 2.85
C MET A 131 -2.51 13.38 2.45
N GLU A 132 -3.26 14.30 3.05
CA GLU A 132 -3.21 15.75 2.79
C GLU A 132 -2.43 16.51 3.87
N ASN A 133 -1.68 15.83 4.72
CA ASN A 133 -0.75 16.48 5.65
C ASN A 133 0.55 16.82 4.90
N PHE A 134 0.59 18.00 4.30
CA PHE A 134 1.67 18.41 3.40
C PHE A 134 3.02 18.50 4.10
N THR A 135 3.05 18.96 5.35
CA THR A 135 4.30 19.02 6.12
C THR A 135 4.86 17.62 6.42
N LEU A 136 3.99 16.65 6.70
CA LEU A 136 4.40 15.24 6.83
C LEU A 136 4.90 14.66 5.51
N LEU A 137 4.23 14.99 4.37
CA LEU A 137 4.67 14.55 3.04
C LEU A 137 6.06 15.09 2.69
N GLU A 138 6.32 16.38 2.97
CA GLU A 138 7.62 17.00 2.79
C GLU A 138 8.71 16.35 3.65
N ALA A 139 8.42 16.13 4.95
CA ALA A 139 9.36 15.47 5.86
C ALA A 139 9.66 14.03 5.40
N ALA A 140 8.61 13.27 5.02
CA ALA A 140 8.76 11.91 4.51
C ALA A 140 9.57 11.88 3.20
N ALA A 141 9.33 12.82 2.27
CA ALA A 141 10.09 12.95 1.04
C ALA A 141 11.58 13.15 1.30
N LYS A 142 11.92 14.08 2.21
CA LYS A 142 13.30 14.40 2.60
C LYS A 142 14.06 13.22 3.24
N SER A 143 13.35 12.21 3.75
CA SER A 143 13.97 10.98 4.26
C SER A 143 14.64 10.13 3.17
N GLY A 144 14.27 10.33 1.90
CA GLY A 144 14.73 9.54 0.75
C GLY A 144 14.17 8.12 0.70
N LYS A 145 13.36 7.70 1.68
CA LYS A 145 12.71 6.38 1.67
C LYS A 145 11.56 6.35 0.67
N PRO A 146 11.29 5.22 0.00
CA PRO A 146 10.07 5.00 -0.75
C PRO A 146 8.82 5.30 0.09
N ILE A 147 7.80 5.90 -0.52
CA ILE A 147 6.56 6.30 0.15
C ILE A 147 5.37 5.55 -0.43
N LEU A 148 4.67 4.79 0.40
CA LEU A 148 3.35 4.22 0.09
C LEU A 148 2.28 5.23 0.52
N LEU A 149 1.69 5.93 -0.45
CA LEU A 149 0.68 6.97 -0.24
C LEU A 149 -0.72 6.38 -0.37
N LYS A 150 -1.42 6.23 0.76
CA LYS A 150 -2.79 5.69 0.79
C LYS A 150 -3.82 6.77 0.54
N ARG A 151 -4.69 6.57 -0.45
CA ARG A 151 -5.78 7.49 -0.79
C ARG A 151 -6.66 7.77 0.42
N GLY A 152 -6.99 9.03 0.65
CA GLY A 152 -7.95 9.46 1.67
C GLY A 152 -9.34 8.92 1.38
N MET A 153 -10.10 8.59 2.42
CA MET A 153 -11.43 7.97 2.29
C MET A 153 -12.47 8.87 1.61
N MET A 154 -12.25 10.18 1.60
CA MET A 154 -13.11 11.17 0.91
C MET A 154 -12.35 11.94 -0.17
N ALA A 155 -11.12 11.53 -0.47
CA ALA A 155 -10.26 12.19 -1.41
C ALA A 155 -10.61 11.79 -2.86
N THR A 156 -10.60 12.79 -3.73
CA THR A 156 -10.68 12.55 -5.18
C THR A 156 -9.36 11.94 -5.70
N ILE A 157 -9.37 11.47 -6.94
CA ILE A 157 -8.12 11.05 -7.62
C ILE A 157 -7.17 12.26 -7.75
N GLY A 158 -7.72 13.45 -8.02
CA GLY A 158 -6.93 14.69 -8.10
C GLY A 158 -6.19 15.01 -6.80
N ASP A 159 -6.83 14.84 -5.65
CA ASP A 159 -6.21 15.08 -4.34
C ASP A 159 -5.07 14.09 -4.07
N LEU A 160 -5.25 12.80 -4.44
CA LEU A 160 -4.19 11.81 -4.35
C LEU A 160 -2.99 12.17 -5.24
N LEU A 161 -3.24 12.59 -6.47
CA LEU A 161 -2.17 12.99 -7.40
C LEU A 161 -1.44 14.26 -6.92
N LYS A 162 -2.15 15.25 -6.36
CA LYS A 162 -1.55 16.45 -5.75
C LYS A 162 -0.65 16.10 -4.57
N SER A 163 -1.09 15.20 -3.71
CA SER A 163 -0.29 14.73 -2.58
C SER A 163 0.97 14.00 -3.05
N ALA A 164 0.88 13.21 -4.12
CA ALA A 164 2.04 12.58 -4.75
C ALA A 164 2.99 13.61 -5.38
N GLN A 165 2.44 14.66 -6.04
CA GLN A 165 3.20 15.77 -6.62
C GLN A 165 4.10 16.45 -5.57
N ILE A 166 3.58 16.71 -4.37
CA ILE A 166 4.35 17.30 -3.27
C ILE A 166 5.59 16.45 -2.92
N VAL A 167 5.45 15.14 -2.91
CA VAL A 167 6.58 14.24 -2.64
C VAL A 167 7.63 14.34 -3.74
N LEU A 168 7.20 14.36 -5.02
CA LEU A 168 8.11 14.51 -6.17
C LEU A 168 8.84 15.87 -6.13
N GLU A 169 8.12 16.97 -5.89
CA GLU A 169 8.67 18.33 -5.80
C GLU A 169 9.70 18.48 -4.66
N ASN A 170 9.57 17.68 -3.60
CA ASN A 170 10.56 17.62 -2.52
C ASN A 170 11.71 16.62 -2.80
N GLY A 171 11.89 16.21 -4.08
CA GLY A 171 13.06 15.47 -4.57
C GLY A 171 13.00 13.96 -4.37
N ASN A 172 11.85 13.38 -3.99
CA ASN A 172 11.71 11.93 -3.85
C ASN A 172 10.84 11.32 -4.96
N PRO A 173 11.44 10.67 -5.97
CA PRO A 173 10.70 10.04 -7.07
C PRO A 173 10.06 8.69 -6.69
N ASN A 174 10.35 8.17 -5.50
CA ASN A 174 9.96 6.82 -5.09
C ASN A 174 8.59 6.81 -4.42
N VAL A 175 7.54 7.17 -5.17
CA VAL A 175 6.15 7.20 -4.70
C VAL A 175 5.39 6.01 -5.24
N ILE A 176 4.61 5.37 -4.37
CA ILE A 176 3.72 4.25 -4.65
C ILE A 176 2.31 4.68 -4.26
N LEU A 177 1.39 4.72 -5.21
CA LEU A 177 -0.01 5.05 -4.94
C LEU A 177 -0.73 3.83 -4.37
N CYS A 178 -1.69 4.04 -3.46
CA CYS A 178 -2.47 2.95 -2.90
C CYS A 178 -3.97 3.29 -2.87
N GLU A 179 -4.76 2.55 -3.68
CA GLU A 179 -6.21 2.60 -3.61
C GLU A 179 -6.71 1.67 -2.49
N ARG A 180 -7.57 2.20 -1.59
CA ARG A 180 -8.02 1.50 -0.38
C ARG A 180 -9.52 1.64 -0.09
N GLY A 181 -10.28 2.05 -1.07
CA GLY A 181 -11.70 2.33 -0.96
C GLY A 181 -12.01 3.77 -0.50
N ILE A 182 -13.15 4.24 -0.93
CA ILE A 182 -13.68 5.57 -0.61
C ILE A 182 -15.03 5.44 0.09
N ARG A 183 -15.36 6.41 0.94
CA ARG A 183 -16.70 6.53 1.51
C ARG A 183 -17.68 6.97 0.45
N THR A 184 -18.82 6.30 0.40
CA THR A 184 -19.93 6.65 -0.48
C THR A 184 -21.22 6.78 0.35
N PHE A 185 -22.33 7.00 -0.30
CA PHE A 185 -23.66 7.01 0.34
C PHE A 185 -24.09 5.64 0.86
N ASP A 186 -23.55 4.56 0.29
CA ASP A 186 -23.83 3.18 0.73
C ASP A 186 -22.92 2.85 1.93
N ALA A 187 -23.55 2.53 3.06
CA ALA A 187 -22.89 2.21 4.32
C ALA A 187 -22.89 0.70 4.63
N THR A 188 -23.27 -0.14 3.68
CA THR A 188 -23.32 -1.60 3.86
C THR A 188 -21.93 -2.17 4.10
N LEU A 189 -20.94 -1.67 3.36
CA LEU A 189 -19.52 -1.98 3.56
C LEU A 189 -18.79 -0.77 4.16
N ARG A 190 -17.63 -1.01 4.74
CA ARG A 190 -16.80 0.05 5.33
C ARG A 190 -16.48 1.17 4.33
N ASN A 191 -16.14 0.80 3.10
CA ASN A 191 -15.92 1.71 1.98
C ASN A 191 -16.28 0.99 0.67
N THR A 192 -16.45 1.76 -0.40
CA THR A 192 -16.54 1.25 -1.76
C THR A 192 -15.14 1.14 -2.37
N PHE A 193 -14.75 -0.06 -2.82
CA PHE A 193 -13.48 -0.24 -3.52
C PHE A 193 -13.55 0.38 -4.91
N ASP A 194 -12.81 1.47 -5.12
CA ASP A 194 -12.81 2.22 -6.38
C ASP A 194 -11.85 1.57 -7.39
N VAL A 195 -12.29 0.47 -7.98
CA VAL A 195 -11.54 -0.29 -8.99
C VAL A 195 -11.25 0.56 -10.23
N ALA A 196 -12.18 1.46 -10.60
CA ALA A 196 -12.01 2.35 -11.73
C ALA A 196 -10.84 3.33 -11.50
N ALA A 197 -10.61 3.74 -10.24
CA ALA A 197 -9.46 4.56 -9.90
C ALA A 197 -8.14 3.83 -10.17
N ILE A 198 -8.03 2.53 -9.86
CA ILE A 198 -6.82 1.74 -10.16
C ILE A 198 -6.55 1.77 -11.67
N ALA A 199 -7.55 1.42 -12.49
CA ALA A 199 -7.40 1.40 -13.94
C ALA A 199 -7.04 2.79 -14.50
N LEU A 200 -7.69 3.85 -14.00
CA LEU A 200 -7.41 5.22 -14.42
C LEU A 200 -5.98 5.64 -14.04
N LEU A 201 -5.56 5.42 -12.78
CA LEU A 201 -4.20 5.75 -12.32
C LEU A 201 -3.13 5.03 -13.16
N LYS A 202 -3.34 3.76 -13.48
CA LYS A 202 -2.44 2.99 -14.36
C LYS A 202 -2.39 3.55 -15.79
N GLN A 203 -3.46 4.17 -16.26
CA GLN A 203 -3.52 4.80 -17.57
C GLN A 203 -2.80 6.15 -17.60
N ILE A 204 -3.02 7.01 -16.59
CA ILE A 204 -2.61 8.41 -16.64
C ILE A 204 -1.33 8.71 -15.86
N SER A 205 -0.98 7.93 -14.82
CA SER A 205 0.21 8.14 -13.99
C SER A 205 1.31 7.13 -14.31
N HIS A 206 2.55 7.58 -14.22
CA HIS A 206 3.72 6.72 -14.33
C HIS A 206 4.05 5.98 -13.03
N LEU A 207 3.44 6.35 -11.89
CA LEU A 207 3.70 5.78 -10.57
C LEU A 207 3.08 4.38 -10.43
N PRO A 208 3.70 3.47 -9.68
CA PRO A 208 3.10 2.18 -9.34
C PRO A 208 1.85 2.34 -8.47
N VAL A 209 0.91 1.41 -8.62
CA VAL A 209 -0.37 1.41 -7.90
C VAL A 209 -0.56 0.10 -7.14
N ILE A 210 -0.77 0.18 -5.83
CA ILE A 210 -1.09 -0.94 -4.94
C ILE A 210 -2.59 -0.92 -4.62
N ALA A 211 -3.22 -2.07 -4.59
CA ALA A 211 -4.60 -2.25 -4.15
C ALA A 211 -4.64 -2.72 -2.69
N ASP A 212 -5.51 -2.12 -1.87
CA ASP A 212 -5.73 -2.49 -0.48
C ASP A 212 -7.16 -3.01 -0.27
N PRO A 213 -7.42 -4.29 -0.53
CA PRO A 213 -8.75 -4.87 -0.39
C PRO A 213 -9.22 -4.96 1.06
N SER A 214 -8.31 -5.14 2.03
CA SER A 214 -8.67 -5.24 3.45
C SER A 214 -9.36 -3.98 3.96
N HIS A 215 -8.77 -2.80 3.71
CA HIS A 215 -9.38 -1.54 4.13
C HIS A 215 -10.52 -1.08 3.22
N ALA A 216 -10.60 -1.60 2.00
CA ALA A 216 -11.68 -1.27 1.09
C ALA A 216 -13.02 -1.80 1.60
N CYS A 217 -13.15 -3.09 1.84
CA CYS A 217 -14.43 -3.68 2.24
C CYS A 217 -14.64 -3.71 3.76
N GLY A 218 -13.60 -3.90 4.56
CA GLY A 218 -13.70 -4.06 6.01
C GLY A 218 -14.19 -5.44 6.47
N HIS A 219 -14.34 -6.41 5.56
CA HIS A 219 -14.83 -7.76 5.79
C HIS A 219 -13.88 -8.79 5.17
N ARG A 220 -13.27 -9.66 5.99
CA ARG A 220 -12.23 -10.60 5.55
C ARG A 220 -12.69 -11.56 4.45
N GLU A 221 -13.95 -12.00 4.48
CA GLU A 221 -14.53 -12.92 3.49
C GLU A 221 -14.58 -12.33 2.06
N LEU A 222 -14.54 -11.00 1.92
CA LEU A 222 -14.53 -10.33 0.64
C LEU A 222 -13.11 -10.01 0.13
N VAL A 223 -12.11 -10.01 1.01
CA VAL A 223 -10.73 -9.64 0.68
C VAL A 223 -10.18 -10.45 -0.50
N PRO A 224 -10.33 -11.80 -0.56
CA PRO A 224 -9.80 -12.58 -1.69
C PRO A 224 -10.42 -12.21 -3.04
N ALA A 225 -11.73 -11.91 -3.07
CA ALA A 225 -12.41 -11.49 -4.29
C ALA A 225 -11.91 -10.11 -4.76
N LEU A 226 -11.81 -9.16 -3.84
CA LEU A 226 -11.33 -7.81 -4.15
C LEU A 226 -9.84 -7.78 -4.51
N ALA A 227 -9.03 -8.67 -3.93
CA ALA A 227 -7.63 -8.84 -4.32
C ALA A 227 -7.52 -9.25 -5.81
N ARG A 228 -8.29 -10.26 -6.26
CA ARG A 228 -8.34 -10.66 -7.67
C ARG A 228 -8.79 -9.51 -8.59
N ILE A 229 -9.79 -8.74 -8.18
CA ILE A 229 -10.28 -7.58 -8.93
C ILE A 229 -9.17 -6.51 -9.03
N GLY A 230 -8.44 -6.23 -7.95
CA GLY A 230 -7.32 -5.29 -7.96
C GLY A 230 -6.22 -5.70 -8.94
N VAL A 231 -5.86 -6.99 -8.99
CA VAL A 231 -4.92 -7.53 -9.99
C VAL A 231 -5.46 -7.33 -11.41
N ALA A 232 -6.72 -7.70 -11.66
CA ALA A 232 -7.36 -7.58 -12.97
C ALA A 232 -7.49 -6.11 -13.43
N ALA A 233 -7.63 -5.16 -12.50
CA ALA A 233 -7.63 -3.73 -12.79
C ALA A 233 -6.22 -3.18 -13.13
N GLY A 234 -5.17 -3.98 -13.02
CA GLY A 234 -3.80 -3.62 -13.38
C GLY A 234 -2.93 -3.12 -12.23
N ALA A 235 -3.31 -3.34 -10.97
CA ALA A 235 -2.47 -3.00 -9.82
C ALA A 235 -1.10 -3.69 -9.92
N ASP A 236 -0.06 -3.00 -9.43
CA ASP A 236 1.31 -3.54 -9.38
C ASP A 236 1.54 -4.45 -8.17
N GLY A 237 0.59 -4.48 -7.25
CA GLY A 237 0.60 -5.33 -6.07
C GLY A 237 -0.63 -5.14 -5.22
N ILE A 238 -0.65 -5.88 -4.11
CA ILE A 238 -1.68 -5.75 -3.06
C ILE A 238 -1.03 -5.51 -1.70
N ILE A 239 -1.80 -4.89 -0.81
CA ILE A 239 -1.49 -4.83 0.63
C ILE A 239 -2.68 -5.38 1.41
N VAL A 240 -2.46 -6.42 2.22
CA VAL A 240 -3.52 -7.12 2.96
C VAL A 240 -3.19 -7.28 4.43
N GLU A 241 -4.22 -7.32 5.24
CA GLU A 241 -4.09 -7.59 6.66
C GLU A 241 -4.18 -9.09 6.95
N VAL A 242 -3.18 -9.62 7.67
CA VAL A 242 -3.07 -11.03 8.06
C VAL A 242 -2.72 -11.12 9.53
N HIS A 243 -3.48 -11.91 10.28
CA HIS A 243 -3.28 -12.09 11.72
C HIS A 243 -3.39 -13.58 12.10
N PRO A 244 -2.55 -14.11 13.01
CA PRO A 244 -2.60 -15.53 13.41
C PRO A 244 -3.92 -15.93 14.06
N ASN A 245 -4.62 -14.97 14.67
CA ASN A 245 -5.94 -15.16 15.26
C ASN A 245 -6.73 -13.84 15.18
N PRO A 246 -7.44 -13.56 14.07
CA PRO A 246 -8.14 -12.31 13.85
C PRO A 246 -9.14 -11.94 14.96
N GLU A 247 -9.78 -12.92 15.58
CA GLU A 247 -10.74 -12.71 16.68
C GLU A 247 -10.09 -12.11 17.95
N LYS A 248 -8.76 -12.24 18.08
CA LYS A 248 -7.98 -11.70 19.20
C LYS A 248 -7.15 -10.49 18.83
N ALA A 249 -7.27 -10.01 17.59
CA ALA A 249 -6.50 -8.86 17.12
C ALA A 249 -6.87 -7.60 17.93
N TRP A 250 -5.85 -6.82 18.28
CA TRP A 250 -6.04 -5.56 19.03
C TRP A 250 -6.55 -4.43 18.13
N SER A 251 -6.51 -4.64 16.81
CA SER A 251 -7.06 -3.71 15.81
C SER A 251 -7.47 -4.44 14.54
N ASP A 252 -8.57 -3.99 13.95
CA ASP A 252 -9.08 -4.35 12.61
C ASP A 252 -9.15 -5.88 12.34
N GLY A 253 -9.52 -6.69 13.34
CA GLY A 253 -9.62 -8.15 13.20
C GLY A 253 -10.68 -8.58 12.18
N GLU A 254 -11.78 -7.82 12.04
CA GLU A 254 -12.87 -8.15 11.12
C GLU A 254 -12.45 -8.23 9.65
N GLN A 255 -11.43 -7.46 9.26
CA GLN A 255 -10.90 -7.42 7.89
C GLN A 255 -9.59 -8.19 7.71
N SER A 256 -9.01 -8.70 8.80
CA SER A 256 -7.75 -9.45 8.76
C SER A 256 -8.02 -10.91 8.38
N LEU A 257 -7.30 -11.41 7.38
CA LEU A 257 -7.28 -12.82 7.04
C LEU A 257 -6.56 -13.62 8.12
N ASP A 258 -7.03 -14.83 8.40
CA ASP A 258 -6.21 -15.78 9.11
C ASP A 258 -5.16 -16.42 8.17
N PHE A 259 -4.33 -17.30 8.71
CA PHE A 259 -3.25 -17.93 7.96
C PHE A 259 -3.77 -18.87 6.84
N ALA A 260 -4.88 -19.57 7.06
CA ALA A 260 -5.46 -20.45 6.07
C ALA A 260 -6.15 -19.66 4.95
N GLU A 261 -6.91 -18.63 5.30
CA GLU A 261 -7.55 -17.71 4.36
C GLU A 261 -6.51 -16.97 3.48
N PHE A 262 -5.38 -16.57 4.07
CA PHE A 262 -4.30 -15.95 3.29
C PHE A 262 -3.67 -16.94 2.31
N ALA A 263 -3.43 -18.20 2.72
CA ALA A 263 -2.89 -19.23 1.84
C ALA A 263 -3.84 -19.50 0.66
N GLU A 264 -5.14 -19.62 0.91
CA GLU A 264 -6.15 -19.82 -0.13
C GLU A 264 -6.21 -18.61 -1.08
N MET A 265 -6.20 -17.39 -0.53
CA MET A 265 -6.16 -16.17 -1.34
C MET A 265 -4.96 -16.17 -2.29
N MET A 266 -3.75 -16.43 -1.79
CA MET A 266 -2.54 -16.44 -2.61
C MET A 266 -2.61 -17.47 -3.73
N ALA A 267 -3.08 -18.69 -3.45
CA ALA A 267 -3.28 -19.73 -4.46
C ALA A 267 -4.27 -19.31 -5.56
N THR A 268 -5.34 -18.60 -5.18
CA THR A 268 -6.36 -18.11 -6.14
C THR A 268 -5.93 -16.87 -6.92
N LEU A 269 -4.90 -16.15 -6.48
CA LEU A 269 -4.37 -14.98 -7.19
C LEU A 269 -3.42 -15.35 -8.34
N GLU A 270 -2.73 -16.46 -8.26
CA GLU A 270 -1.68 -16.86 -9.22
C GLU A 270 -2.13 -16.78 -10.69
N PRO A 271 -3.31 -17.28 -11.10
CA PRO A 271 -3.77 -17.17 -12.49
C PRO A 271 -3.97 -15.72 -12.95
N TYR A 272 -4.43 -14.83 -12.07
CA TYR A 272 -4.63 -13.41 -12.37
C TYR A 272 -3.30 -12.68 -12.52
N ILE A 273 -2.33 -13.01 -11.67
CA ILE A 273 -0.96 -12.45 -11.76
C ILE A 273 -0.31 -12.87 -13.09
N ALA A 274 -0.45 -14.14 -13.48
CA ALA A 274 0.07 -14.62 -14.76
C ALA A 274 -0.55 -13.89 -15.96
N LEU A 275 -1.87 -13.66 -15.96
CA LEU A 275 -2.56 -12.88 -17.00
C LEU A 275 -2.08 -11.42 -17.05
N ARG A 276 -1.87 -10.79 -15.88
CA ARG A 276 -1.32 -9.42 -15.79
C ARG A 276 0.08 -9.36 -16.41
N GLN A 277 0.95 -10.33 -16.12
CA GLN A 277 2.31 -10.38 -16.68
C GLN A 277 2.30 -10.48 -18.20
N ILE A 278 1.43 -11.31 -18.77
CA ILE A 278 1.23 -11.41 -20.22
C ILE A 278 0.80 -10.07 -20.82
N ALA A 279 -0.12 -9.36 -20.18
CA ALA A 279 -0.58 -8.07 -20.66
C ALA A 279 0.54 -7.01 -20.67
N ILE A 280 1.38 -6.99 -19.61
CA ILE A 280 2.53 -6.08 -19.51
C ILE A 280 3.57 -6.40 -20.62
N SER A 281 3.93 -7.65 -20.82
CA SER A 281 4.90 -8.06 -21.84
C SER A 281 4.47 -7.62 -23.23
N ARG A 282 3.19 -7.81 -23.60
CA ARG A 282 2.65 -7.34 -24.89
C ARG A 282 2.71 -5.84 -25.08
N THR A 283 2.50 -5.06 -23.99
CA THR A 283 2.59 -3.60 -24.06
C THR A 283 4.03 -3.15 -24.30
N LEU A 284 5.01 -3.82 -23.71
CA LEU A 284 6.43 -3.51 -23.90
C LEU A 284 6.90 -3.83 -25.35
N GLU A 285 6.41 -4.92 -25.95
CA GLU A 285 6.72 -5.30 -27.34
C GLU A 285 6.12 -4.33 -28.38
N THR A 286 5.02 -3.64 -28.06
CA THR A 286 4.37 -2.68 -28.97
C THR A 286 4.95 -1.27 -28.91
N VAL A 287 5.79 -0.95 -27.95
CA VAL A 287 6.39 0.39 -27.73
C VAL A 287 7.88 0.40 -28.09
N GLY A 288 8.52 -0.74 -28.37
CA GLY A 288 9.89 -0.88 -28.87
C GLY A 288 9.89 -1.02 -30.39
#